data_4ce9220c2b99aa2ad32e548e6d2963fc
#
_entry.id   4ce9220c2b99aa2ad32e548e6d2963fc
#
_cell.length_a   1.000
_cell.length_b   1.000
_cell.length_c   1.000
_cell.angle_alpha   90.00
_cell.angle_beta   90.00
_cell.angle_gamma   90.00
#
_symmetry.space_group_name_H-M   'P 1'
#
loop_
_entity.id
_entity.type
_entity.pdbx_description
1 polymer ?
#
loop_
_entity_poly.entity_id
_entity_poly.type
_entity_poly.pdbx_seq_one_letter_code
_entity_poly.pdbx_strand_id
1 'polypeptide(L)'
;VVSEGNDQDATQDADTAQASRGPEDRLVANRLPLMLDAQGHGLLTLPLPASHRPQTLTVETSYADPNGEIQTLRGRVQRWPAAVQVGMRAESGVSVGKPLAVQLLALGTDGKPRAGVPLTLTARMETIHSSRKRVVGGFYVYDSHVETQALGTLCQGKSDTQGLLDCQVTLDKAGDVQLQAVARDAEGHASVVERTLWVSDLAQWWFGGGNHDRIDIIPEKRVYAPGETARFQVRMPFREATALVAVEREGIIRTQVVELKGDDPTVSLKVEEGWTPNVYVSVLALRGRLRDVPWYSFFGWGWRHPGRWWDAWWQDDRQYQAPTPLVDL
;
A
#
# COMPACT_ATOMS: atom_id res chain seq x y z
N VAL A 1 3.52 -33.03 8.97
CA VAL A 1 3.66 -31.58 9.15
C VAL A 1 2.44 -30.92 8.53
N VAL A 2 1.82 -29.99 9.20
CA VAL A 2 0.71 -29.20 8.67
C VAL A 2 1.09 -27.73 8.74
N SER A 3 1.09 -27.04 7.60
CA SER A 3 1.34 -25.63 7.49
C SER A 3 0.13 -24.91 6.87
N GLU A 4 0.00 -23.64 7.18
CA GLU A 4 -1.10 -22.76 6.80
C GLU A 4 -0.55 -21.57 6.02
N GLY A 5 -1.06 -21.34 4.82
CA GLY A 5 -0.72 -20.20 3.97
C GLY A 5 -1.93 -19.29 3.71
N ASN A 6 -1.72 -18.01 3.52
CA ASN A 6 -2.77 -17.03 3.29
C ASN A 6 -2.83 -16.66 1.79
N ASP A 7 -3.93 -16.99 1.11
CA ASP A 7 -4.06 -16.91 -0.36
C ASP A 7 -4.40 -15.50 -0.91
N GLN A 8 -4.27 -14.43 -0.16
CA GLN A 8 -4.69 -13.10 -0.64
C GLN A 8 -3.70 -12.39 -1.58
N ASP A 9 -2.55 -13.00 -1.93
CA ASP A 9 -1.49 -12.31 -2.70
C ASP A 9 -1.48 -12.58 -4.21
N ALA A 10 -2.51 -13.18 -4.79
CA ALA A 10 -2.50 -13.52 -6.22
C ALA A 10 -2.85 -12.36 -7.18
N THR A 11 -3.13 -11.14 -6.69
CA THR A 11 -3.50 -10.00 -7.53
C THR A 11 -2.90 -8.65 -7.11
N GLN A 12 -1.86 -8.62 -6.30
CA GLN A 12 -1.09 -7.39 -6.14
C GLN A 12 -0.03 -7.33 -7.23
N ASP A 13 -0.19 -6.32 -8.09
CA ASP A 13 0.80 -5.95 -9.10
C ASP A 13 2.20 -5.85 -8.47
N ALA A 14 3.17 -6.44 -9.14
CA ALA A 14 4.53 -6.72 -8.68
C ALA A 14 5.42 -5.48 -8.58
N ASP A 15 4.99 -4.36 -7.98
CA ASP A 15 5.81 -3.14 -7.94
C ASP A 15 5.74 -2.32 -6.63
N THR A 16 5.32 -2.89 -5.53
CA THR A 16 5.64 -2.31 -4.22
C THR A 16 6.52 -3.29 -3.47
N ALA A 17 7.80 -3.26 -3.78
CA ALA A 17 8.83 -3.95 -3.00
C ALA A 17 9.11 -3.23 -1.68
N GLN A 18 8.10 -3.05 -0.84
CA GLN A 18 8.28 -3.35 0.56
C GLN A 18 8.39 -4.87 0.60
N ALA A 19 9.47 -5.39 1.19
CA ALA A 19 9.56 -6.78 1.52
C ALA A 19 8.42 -7.12 2.50
N SER A 20 7.20 -7.27 1.96
CA SER A 20 6.21 -8.12 2.53
C SER A 20 6.89 -9.49 2.48
N ARG A 21 7.40 -9.94 3.63
CA ARG A 21 7.62 -11.36 3.83
C ARG A 21 6.36 -12.00 3.29
N GLY A 22 6.52 -12.81 2.24
CA GLY A 22 5.42 -13.59 1.70
C GLY A 22 4.71 -14.27 2.85
N PRO A 23 3.45 -14.66 2.75
CA PRO A 23 2.70 -15.24 3.84
C PRO A 23 3.58 -16.31 4.48
N GLU A 24 4.07 -16.01 5.71
CA GLU A 24 4.92 -16.96 6.42
C GLU A 24 4.04 -18.17 6.68
N ASP A 25 4.38 -19.30 6.04
CA ASP A 25 3.73 -20.59 6.29
C ASP A 25 3.79 -20.84 7.79
N ARG A 26 2.66 -20.76 8.44
CA ARG A 26 2.58 -21.00 9.87
C ARG A 26 2.49 -22.49 10.11
N LEU A 27 3.43 -23.03 10.86
CA LEU A 27 3.37 -24.41 11.31
C LEU A 27 2.21 -24.60 12.31
N VAL A 28 1.21 -25.40 11.93
CA VAL A 28 0.04 -25.71 12.77
C VAL A 28 0.30 -26.91 13.64
N ALA A 29 0.89 -27.97 13.08
CA ALA A 29 1.21 -29.19 13.81
C ALA A 29 2.43 -29.87 13.20
N ASN A 30 3.22 -30.54 14.03
CA ASN A 30 4.43 -31.24 13.59
C ASN A 30 4.54 -32.60 14.28
N ARG A 31 4.97 -33.61 13.51
CA ARG A 31 5.29 -34.96 13.98
C ARG A 31 4.16 -35.63 14.77
N LEU A 32 2.91 -35.48 14.30
CA LEU A 32 1.79 -36.20 14.88
C LEU A 32 1.84 -37.64 14.41
N PRO A 33 1.72 -38.64 15.30
CA PRO A 33 1.66 -40.04 14.92
C PRO A 33 0.34 -40.32 14.23
N LEU A 34 0.37 -41.03 13.10
CA LEU A 34 -0.79 -41.52 12.38
C LEU A 34 -0.71 -43.06 12.37
N MET A 35 -1.70 -43.71 12.96
CA MET A 35 -1.82 -45.15 12.93
C MET A 35 -2.74 -45.54 11.78
N LEU A 36 -2.31 -46.52 10.99
CA LEU A 36 -3.09 -47.05 9.90
C LEU A 36 -3.72 -48.39 10.32
N ASP A 37 -4.93 -48.64 9.88
CA ASP A 37 -5.61 -49.93 10.02
C ASP A 37 -5.07 -51.00 9.04
N ALA A 38 -5.58 -52.19 9.07
CA ALA A 38 -5.17 -53.29 8.19
C ALA A 38 -5.46 -53.01 6.70
N GLN A 39 -6.30 -52.03 6.39
CA GLN A 39 -6.64 -51.57 5.05
C GLN A 39 -5.80 -50.37 4.61
N GLY A 40 -4.92 -49.87 5.47
CA GLY A 40 -4.07 -48.71 5.20
C GLY A 40 -4.75 -47.36 5.41
N HIS A 41 -5.91 -47.32 6.10
CA HIS A 41 -6.58 -46.06 6.41
C HIS A 41 -6.20 -45.56 7.80
N GLY A 42 -6.08 -44.24 7.93
CA GLY A 42 -5.89 -43.57 9.19
C GLY A 42 -6.63 -42.24 9.23
N LEU A 43 -7.12 -41.86 10.40
CA LEU A 43 -7.80 -40.58 10.61
C LEU A 43 -7.07 -39.77 11.68
N LEU A 44 -6.75 -38.54 11.34
CA LEU A 44 -6.19 -37.57 12.26
C LEU A 44 -7.09 -36.34 12.28
N THR A 45 -7.57 -35.97 13.46
CA THR A 45 -8.37 -34.77 13.66
C THR A 45 -7.50 -33.67 14.31
N LEU A 46 -7.45 -32.49 13.66
CA LEU A 46 -6.71 -31.37 14.14
C LEU A 46 -7.63 -30.18 14.47
N PRO A 47 -7.57 -29.62 15.70
CA PRO A 47 -8.25 -28.38 16.01
C PRO A 47 -7.51 -27.22 15.32
N LEU A 48 -8.22 -26.49 14.44
CA LEU A 48 -7.69 -25.33 13.77
C LEU A 48 -8.23 -24.05 14.41
N PRO A 49 -7.41 -23.01 14.63
CA PRO A 49 -7.87 -21.72 15.13
C PRO A 49 -8.88 -21.09 14.17
N ALA A 50 -9.79 -20.27 14.69
CA ALA A 50 -10.71 -19.51 13.84
C ALA A 50 -9.95 -18.58 12.89
N SER A 51 -10.43 -18.43 11.66
CA SER A 51 -9.89 -17.50 10.67
C SER A 51 -11.03 -16.74 10.01
N HIS A 52 -10.79 -15.49 9.61
CA HIS A 52 -11.73 -14.67 8.85
C HIS A 52 -11.31 -14.54 7.37
N ARG A 53 -10.20 -15.18 7.01
CA ARG A 53 -9.63 -15.17 5.65
C ARG A 53 -9.50 -16.60 5.14
N PRO A 54 -9.60 -16.82 3.81
CA PRO A 54 -9.29 -18.10 3.21
C PRO A 54 -7.87 -18.55 3.51
N GLN A 55 -7.67 -19.84 3.67
CA GLN A 55 -6.38 -20.42 4.02
C GLN A 55 -6.16 -21.69 3.21
N THR A 56 -4.91 -21.92 2.79
CA THR A 56 -4.47 -23.19 2.24
C THR A 56 -3.73 -23.98 3.30
N LEU A 57 -4.26 -25.13 3.67
CA LEU A 57 -3.58 -26.07 4.54
C LEU A 57 -2.75 -27.03 3.70
N THR A 58 -1.47 -27.10 3.95
CA THR A 58 -0.58 -28.10 3.37
C THR A 58 -0.33 -29.18 4.40
N VAL A 59 -0.64 -30.41 4.05
CA VAL A 59 -0.44 -31.58 4.89
C VAL A 59 0.67 -32.45 4.29
N GLU A 60 1.71 -32.72 5.06
CA GLU A 60 2.77 -33.63 4.68
C GLU A 60 2.76 -34.85 5.60
N THR A 61 2.68 -36.02 5.00
CA THR A 61 2.71 -37.30 5.71
C THR A 61 3.92 -38.09 5.24
N SER A 62 4.76 -38.51 6.19
CA SER A 62 5.93 -39.32 5.88
C SER A 62 5.82 -40.68 6.55
N TYR A 63 6.24 -41.72 5.83
CA TYR A 63 6.34 -43.11 6.36
C TYR A 63 7.62 -43.74 5.84
N ALA A 64 8.15 -44.72 6.60
CA ALA A 64 9.23 -45.55 6.12
C ALA A 64 8.67 -46.74 5.36
N ASP A 65 9.16 -46.94 4.16
CA ASP A 65 8.82 -48.13 3.38
C ASP A 65 9.51 -49.42 3.94
N PRO A 66 9.21 -50.63 3.44
CA PRO A 66 9.85 -51.84 3.92
C PRO A 66 11.39 -51.87 3.78
N ASN A 67 11.98 -51.04 2.92
CA ASN A 67 13.40 -50.94 2.73
C ASN A 67 14.05 -49.88 3.66
N GLY A 68 13.21 -49.18 4.44
CA GLY A 68 13.64 -48.13 5.34
C GLY A 68 13.79 -46.74 4.70
N GLU A 69 13.38 -46.61 3.43
CA GLU A 69 13.35 -45.29 2.77
C GLU A 69 12.15 -44.48 3.21
N ILE A 70 12.37 -43.17 3.46
CA ILE A 70 11.31 -42.25 3.87
C ILE A 70 10.59 -41.73 2.64
N GLN A 71 9.32 -42.08 2.53
CA GLN A 71 8.43 -41.56 1.51
C GLN A 71 7.57 -40.43 2.10
N THR A 72 7.43 -39.34 1.38
CA THR A 72 6.61 -38.18 1.81
C THR A 72 5.51 -37.91 0.80
N LEU A 73 4.29 -37.89 1.29
CA LEU A 73 3.10 -37.50 0.53
C LEU A 73 2.70 -36.09 0.97
N ARG A 74 2.33 -35.23 0.00
CA ARG A 74 1.87 -33.89 0.23
C ARG A 74 0.47 -33.69 -0.34
N GLY A 75 -0.43 -33.19 0.49
CA GLY A 75 -1.79 -32.79 0.11
C GLY A 75 -2.05 -31.34 0.44
N ARG A 76 -2.97 -30.68 -0.30
CA ARG A 76 -3.42 -29.31 -0.01
C ARG A 76 -4.94 -29.30 0.12
N VAL A 77 -5.43 -28.55 1.11
CA VAL A 77 -6.86 -28.37 1.36
C VAL A 77 -7.15 -26.88 1.53
N GLN A 78 -8.14 -26.39 0.80
CA GLN A 78 -8.65 -25.03 0.98
C GLN A 78 -9.60 -24.99 2.17
N ARG A 79 -9.36 -24.05 3.08
CA ARG A 79 -10.24 -23.75 4.21
C ARG A 79 -10.88 -22.38 4.01
N TRP A 80 -12.19 -22.36 4.00
CA TRP A 80 -12.98 -21.14 3.88
C TRP A 80 -13.46 -20.68 5.26
N PRO A 81 -13.39 -19.36 5.59
CA PRO A 81 -13.82 -18.84 6.90
C PRO A 81 -15.34 -18.86 7.08
N ALA A 82 -16.09 -18.77 5.96
CA ALA A 82 -17.53 -18.70 5.90
C ALA A 82 -18.04 -19.39 4.62
N ALA A 83 -19.33 -19.75 4.58
CA ALA A 83 -19.98 -20.27 3.37
C ALA A 83 -20.09 -19.23 2.25
N VAL A 84 -19.87 -17.96 2.57
CA VAL A 84 -19.80 -16.84 1.62
C VAL A 84 -18.44 -16.19 1.67
N GLN A 85 -17.96 -15.74 0.51
CA GLN A 85 -16.73 -14.99 0.35
C GLN A 85 -17.04 -13.58 -0.14
N VAL A 86 -16.30 -12.59 0.36
CA VAL A 86 -16.45 -11.20 -0.06
C VAL A 86 -15.26 -10.79 -0.94
N GLY A 87 -15.58 -10.16 -2.08
CA GLY A 87 -14.63 -9.46 -2.94
C GLY A 87 -14.87 -7.96 -2.88
N MET A 88 -13.84 -7.16 -3.15
CA MET A 88 -13.93 -5.69 -3.20
C MET A 88 -13.20 -5.17 -4.42
N ARG A 89 -13.87 -4.28 -5.16
CA ARG A 89 -13.28 -3.51 -6.24
C ARG A 89 -13.42 -2.03 -5.91
N ALA A 90 -12.31 -1.32 -5.89
CA ALA A 90 -12.23 0.13 -5.71
C ALA A 90 -11.03 0.67 -6.48
N GLU A 91 -11.01 1.95 -6.77
CA GLU A 91 -9.81 2.62 -7.27
C GLU A 91 -8.73 2.65 -6.19
N SER A 92 -7.47 2.73 -6.58
CA SER A 92 -6.33 2.78 -5.64
C SER A 92 -6.09 4.16 -5.04
N GLY A 93 -6.75 5.20 -5.56
CA GLY A 93 -6.65 6.58 -5.09
C GLY A 93 -7.86 7.40 -5.46
N VAL A 94 -8.16 8.41 -4.64
CA VAL A 94 -9.22 9.40 -4.84
C VAL A 94 -8.79 10.72 -4.21
N SER A 95 -9.26 11.86 -4.74
CA SER A 95 -9.05 13.15 -4.08
C SER A 95 -10.08 13.37 -2.97
N VAL A 96 -9.69 14.10 -1.92
CA VAL A 96 -10.55 14.51 -0.81
C VAL A 96 -11.86 15.13 -1.36
N GLY A 97 -12.98 14.73 -0.78
CA GLY A 97 -14.31 15.24 -1.14
C GLY A 97 -14.84 14.75 -2.48
N LYS A 98 -14.11 13.91 -3.22
CA LYS A 98 -14.60 13.31 -4.46
C LYS A 98 -15.29 11.98 -4.19
N PRO A 99 -16.36 11.66 -4.94
CA PRO A 99 -17.03 10.38 -4.81
C PRO A 99 -16.11 9.25 -5.25
N LEU A 100 -16.04 8.20 -4.43
CA LEU A 100 -15.35 6.95 -4.69
C LEU A 100 -16.39 5.85 -4.88
N ALA A 101 -16.37 5.19 -6.03
CA ALA A 101 -17.17 4.01 -6.27
C ALA A 101 -16.48 2.78 -5.69
N VAL A 102 -17.16 2.07 -4.81
CA VAL A 102 -16.70 0.79 -4.24
C VAL A 102 -17.74 -0.26 -4.55
N GLN A 103 -17.32 -1.31 -5.24
CA GLN A 103 -18.19 -2.45 -5.55
C GLN A 103 -17.80 -3.64 -4.69
N LEU A 104 -18.77 -4.18 -3.96
CA LEU A 104 -18.62 -5.40 -3.17
C LEU A 104 -19.29 -6.56 -3.90
N LEU A 105 -18.70 -7.74 -3.80
CA LEU A 105 -19.19 -8.97 -4.42
C LEU A 105 -19.28 -10.07 -3.37
N ALA A 106 -20.43 -10.73 -3.26
CA ALA A 106 -20.63 -11.92 -2.45
C ALA A 106 -20.68 -13.17 -3.33
N LEU A 107 -19.78 -14.12 -3.08
CA LEU A 107 -19.72 -15.41 -3.75
C LEU A 107 -19.88 -16.55 -2.74
N GLY A 108 -20.48 -17.66 -3.16
CA GLY A 108 -20.39 -18.91 -2.43
C GLY A 108 -19.01 -19.56 -2.61
N THR A 109 -18.69 -20.56 -1.81
CA THR A 109 -17.46 -21.36 -1.95
C THR A 109 -17.40 -22.15 -3.26
N ASP A 110 -18.52 -22.26 -3.96
CA ASP A 110 -18.64 -22.80 -5.32
C ASP A 110 -18.36 -21.78 -6.43
N GLY A 111 -17.96 -20.54 -6.06
CA GLY A 111 -17.67 -19.46 -6.97
C GLY A 111 -18.90 -18.79 -7.60
N LYS A 112 -20.11 -19.16 -7.19
CA LYS A 112 -21.33 -18.57 -7.74
C LYS A 112 -21.78 -17.34 -6.91
N PRO A 113 -22.35 -16.30 -7.57
CA PRO A 113 -22.93 -15.16 -6.89
C PRO A 113 -23.99 -15.56 -5.86
N ARG A 114 -24.03 -14.86 -4.73
CA ARG A 114 -25.02 -15.05 -3.66
C ARG A 114 -25.80 -13.76 -3.45
N ALA A 115 -27.10 -13.84 -3.65
CA ALA A 115 -28.04 -12.75 -3.38
C ALA A 115 -28.43 -12.70 -1.90
N GLY A 116 -28.76 -11.50 -1.41
CA GLY A 116 -29.30 -11.29 -0.07
C GLY A 116 -28.29 -11.41 1.06
N VAL A 117 -27.00 -11.53 0.77
CA VAL A 117 -25.92 -11.59 1.75
C VAL A 117 -25.70 -10.23 2.38
N PRO A 118 -25.71 -10.11 3.72
CA PRO A 118 -25.35 -8.86 4.39
C PRO A 118 -23.90 -8.50 4.14
N LEU A 119 -23.67 -7.30 3.60
CA LEU A 119 -22.37 -6.72 3.30
C LEU A 119 -22.20 -5.41 4.06
N THR A 120 -21.03 -5.20 4.64
CA THR A 120 -20.68 -3.97 5.35
C THR A 120 -19.30 -3.50 4.90
N LEU A 121 -19.19 -2.25 4.52
CA LEU A 121 -17.95 -1.56 4.21
C LEU A 121 -17.62 -0.59 5.34
N THR A 122 -16.48 -0.78 5.98
CA THR A 122 -15.92 0.14 6.97
C THR A 122 -14.59 0.69 6.50
N ALA A 123 -14.15 1.79 7.10
CA ALA A 123 -12.84 2.35 6.82
C ALA A 123 -12.13 2.76 8.12
N ARG A 124 -10.80 2.70 8.06
CA ARG A 124 -9.89 3.30 9.03
C ARG A 124 -8.82 4.09 8.31
N MET A 125 -8.40 5.19 8.87
CA MET A 125 -7.31 6.00 8.35
C MET A 125 -6.08 5.78 9.23
N GLU A 126 -4.95 5.56 8.59
CA GLU A 126 -3.65 5.53 9.23
C GLU A 126 -2.93 6.84 8.97
N THR A 127 -2.60 7.57 10.02
CA THR A 127 -1.83 8.80 9.96
C THR A 127 -0.45 8.54 10.54
N ILE A 128 0.58 8.81 9.75
CA ILE A 128 1.95 8.65 10.18
C ILE A 128 2.46 10.01 10.67
N HIS A 129 2.68 10.12 11.97
CA HIS A 129 3.33 11.27 12.57
C HIS A 129 4.83 11.02 12.62
N SER A 130 5.58 11.75 11.82
CA SER A 130 7.04 11.62 11.77
C SER A 130 7.70 12.82 12.40
N SER A 131 8.57 12.57 13.37
CA SER A 131 9.46 13.56 13.95
C SER A 131 10.91 13.26 13.59
N ARG A 132 11.65 14.30 13.21
CA ARG A 132 13.06 14.15 12.89
C ARG A 132 13.91 14.27 14.16
N LYS A 133 14.65 13.21 14.48
CA LYS A 133 15.54 13.14 15.62
C LYS A 133 16.99 13.13 15.18
N ARG A 134 17.81 14.02 15.74
CA ARG A 134 19.27 14.01 15.50
C ARG A 134 19.90 12.89 16.32
N VAL A 135 20.69 12.05 15.67
CA VAL A 135 21.45 10.96 16.30
C VAL A 135 22.94 11.29 16.34
N VAL A 136 23.71 10.49 17.10
CA VAL A 136 25.16 10.63 17.25
C VAL A 136 25.81 10.58 15.86
N GLY A 137 26.75 11.47 15.62
CA GLY A 137 27.41 11.61 14.30
C GLY A 137 26.80 12.66 13.37
N GLY A 138 25.75 13.38 13.82
CA GLY A 138 25.12 14.45 13.04
C GLY A 138 24.09 13.96 12.00
N PHE A 139 23.80 12.68 11.97
CA PHE A 139 22.74 12.09 11.14
C PHE A 139 21.37 12.35 11.75
N TYR A 140 20.34 12.32 10.90
CA TYR A 140 18.96 12.44 11.32
C TYR A 140 18.22 11.13 11.03
N VAL A 141 17.42 10.69 12.00
CA VAL A 141 16.52 9.54 11.89
C VAL A 141 15.10 10.06 12.09
N TYR A 142 14.16 9.53 11.32
CA TYR A 142 12.75 9.81 11.54
C TYR A 142 12.21 8.82 12.58
N ASP A 143 11.61 9.36 13.62
CA ASP A 143 10.84 8.61 14.61
C ASP A 143 9.39 8.73 14.21
N SER A 144 8.78 7.61 13.80
CA SER A 144 7.44 7.58 13.22
C SER A 144 6.48 6.88 14.16
N HIS A 145 5.39 7.55 14.45
CA HIS A 145 4.26 6.99 15.20
C HIS A 145 3.03 6.90 14.28
N VAL A 146 2.43 5.72 14.22
CA VAL A 146 1.21 5.48 13.43
C VAL A 146 0.00 5.66 14.33
N GLU A 147 -0.86 6.61 14.00
CA GLU A 147 -2.15 6.80 14.64
C GLU A 147 -3.23 6.24 13.71
N THR A 148 -4.07 5.34 14.24
CA THR A 148 -5.19 4.76 13.52
C THR A 148 -6.49 5.39 13.97
N GLN A 149 -7.21 6.03 13.06
CA GLN A 149 -8.53 6.61 13.28
C GLN A 149 -9.60 5.81 12.56
N ALA A 150 -10.61 5.30 13.28
CA ALA A 150 -11.78 4.69 12.67
C ALA A 150 -12.64 5.77 11.98
N LEU A 151 -12.96 5.55 10.70
CA LEU A 151 -13.89 6.39 9.94
C LEU A 151 -15.33 5.87 9.99
N GLY A 152 -15.53 4.68 10.60
CA GLY A 152 -16.82 4.05 10.78
C GLY A 152 -17.33 3.29 9.57
N THR A 153 -18.64 3.08 9.51
CA THR A 153 -19.32 2.37 8.41
C THR A 153 -19.58 3.35 7.29
N LEU A 154 -19.00 3.07 6.12
CA LEU A 154 -19.19 3.87 4.91
C LEU A 154 -20.42 3.46 4.10
N CYS A 155 -20.72 2.15 4.10
CA CYS A 155 -21.83 1.58 3.34
C CYS A 155 -22.22 0.25 3.95
N GLN A 156 -23.52 -0.06 3.91
CA GLN A 156 -24.04 -1.37 4.28
C GLN A 156 -25.31 -1.70 3.48
N GLY A 157 -25.47 -2.97 3.18
CA GLY A 157 -26.62 -3.43 2.41
C GLY A 157 -26.63 -4.93 2.23
N LYS A 158 -27.50 -5.41 1.34
CA LYS A 158 -27.53 -6.80 0.90
C LYS A 158 -27.11 -6.89 -0.56
N SER A 159 -26.41 -7.93 -0.91
CA SER A 159 -26.08 -8.22 -2.30
C SER A 159 -27.33 -8.44 -3.15
N ASP A 160 -27.27 -8.01 -4.40
CA ASP A 160 -28.32 -8.20 -5.40
C ASP A 160 -28.31 -9.64 -5.98
N THR A 161 -29.08 -9.87 -7.05
CA THR A 161 -29.17 -11.18 -7.74
C THR A 161 -27.86 -11.61 -8.40
N GLN A 162 -26.94 -10.67 -8.65
CA GLN A 162 -25.61 -10.94 -9.19
C GLN A 162 -24.54 -10.99 -8.09
N GLY A 163 -24.94 -10.94 -6.82
CA GLY A 163 -24.05 -10.94 -5.67
C GLY A 163 -23.40 -9.58 -5.39
N LEU A 164 -23.82 -8.49 -6.05
CA LEU A 164 -23.19 -7.19 -6.00
C LEU A 164 -23.86 -6.24 -5.01
N LEU A 165 -23.06 -5.35 -4.42
CA LEU A 165 -23.50 -4.16 -3.71
C LEU A 165 -22.61 -3.00 -4.14
N ASP A 166 -23.21 -2.01 -4.79
CA ASP A 166 -22.53 -0.80 -5.21
C ASP A 166 -22.66 0.28 -4.14
N CYS A 167 -21.52 0.83 -3.73
CA CYS A 167 -21.41 1.89 -2.74
C CYS A 167 -20.79 3.14 -3.38
N GLN A 168 -21.37 4.30 -3.10
CA GLN A 168 -20.75 5.60 -3.38
C GLN A 168 -20.35 6.21 -2.05
N VAL A 169 -19.06 6.43 -1.83
CA VAL A 169 -18.55 6.97 -0.57
C VAL A 169 -17.71 8.21 -0.82
N THR A 170 -17.65 9.09 0.15
CA THR A 170 -16.83 10.30 0.11
C THR A 170 -15.93 10.31 1.34
N LEU A 171 -14.64 10.61 1.13
CA LEU A 171 -13.66 10.69 2.18
C LEU A 171 -13.19 12.14 2.31
N ASP A 172 -13.27 12.69 3.52
CA ASP A 172 -13.05 14.12 3.79
C ASP A 172 -11.63 14.43 4.29
N LYS A 173 -10.82 13.39 4.49
CA LYS A 173 -9.45 13.53 5.01
C LYS A 173 -8.46 12.84 4.09
N ALA A 174 -7.33 13.49 3.86
CA ALA A 174 -6.21 12.94 3.12
C ALA A 174 -5.40 11.95 3.95
N GLY A 175 -4.87 10.91 3.32
CA GLY A 175 -4.00 9.92 3.95
C GLY A 175 -4.23 8.51 3.43
N ASP A 176 -3.55 7.55 4.07
CA ASP A 176 -3.75 6.14 3.78
C ASP A 176 -5.03 5.65 4.47
N VAL A 177 -6.00 5.25 3.66
CA VAL A 177 -7.28 4.72 4.14
C VAL A 177 -7.33 3.24 3.86
N GLN A 178 -7.53 2.45 4.90
CA GLN A 178 -7.77 1.03 4.76
C GLN A 178 -9.28 0.78 4.77
N LEU A 179 -9.79 0.32 3.63
CA LEU A 179 -11.15 -0.17 3.47
C LEU A 179 -11.21 -1.62 3.93
N GLN A 180 -12.25 -1.97 4.68
CA GLN A 180 -12.54 -3.35 5.08
C GLN A 180 -13.97 -3.69 4.72
N ALA A 181 -14.16 -4.72 3.88
CA ALA A 181 -15.47 -5.26 3.59
C ALA A 181 -15.67 -6.59 4.32
N VAL A 182 -16.86 -6.75 4.87
CA VAL A 182 -17.27 -7.95 5.63
C VAL A 182 -18.55 -8.49 5.04
N ALA A 183 -18.56 -9.81 4.71
CA ALA A 183 -19.76 -10.57 4.43
C ALA A 183 -20.03 -11.56 5.58
N ARG A 184 -21.29 -11.76 5.92
CA ARG A 184 -21.70 -12.78 6.91
C ARG A 184 -22.62 -13.79 6.28
N ASP A 185 -22.36 -15.08 6.58
CA ASP A 185 -23.27 -16.18 6.19
C ASP A 185 -24.46 -16.31 7.16
N ALA A 186 -25.32 -17.28 6.90
CA ALA A 186 -26.52 -17.53 7.70
C ALA A 186 -26.21 -17.97 9.14
N GLU A 187 -25.06 -18.59 9.34
CA GLU A 187 -24.54 -19.04 10.63
C GLU A 187 -23.78 -17.94 11.40
N GLY A 188 -23.60 -16.76 10.75
CA GLY A 188 -22.91 -15.61 11.34
C GLY A 188 -21.38 -15.63 11.16
N HIS A 189 -20.83 -16.61 10.46
CA HIS A 189 -19.42 -16.61 10.13
C HIS A 189 -19.08 -15.46 9.17
N ALA A 190 -17.89 -14.87 9.35
CA ALA A 190 -17.49 -13.71 8.60
C ALA A 190 -16.35 -14.01 7.61
N SER A 191 -16.50 -13.54 6.39
CA SER A 191 -15.43 -13.39 5.42
C SER A 191 -15.06 -11.92 5.35
N VAL A 192 -13.76 -11.62 5.31
CA VAL A 192 -13.22 -10.25 5.36
C VAL A 192 -12.22 -10.06 4.23
N VAL A 193 -12.32 -8.92 3.53
CA VAL A 193 -11.33 -8.44 2.58
C VAL A 193 -10.93 -7.02 2.93
N GLU A 194 -9.66 -6.69 2.82
CA GLU A 194 -9.11 -5.38 3.08
C GLU A 194 -8.41 -4.84 1.84
N ARG A 195 -8.48 -3.52 1.66
CA ARG A 195 -7.78 -2.82 0.59
C ARG A 195 -7.35 -1.45 1.08
N THR A 196 -6.10 -1.10 0.87
CA THR A 196 -5.59 0.24 1.11
C THR A 196 -5.79 1.08 -0.14
N LEU A 197 -6.26 2.30 0.06
CA LEU A 197 -6.33 3.33 -0.97
C LEU A 197 -5.70 4.62 -0.43
N TRP A 198 -5.22 5.43 -1.35
CA TRP A 198 -4.71 6.74 -1.04
C TRP A 198 -5.77 7.82 -1.30
N VAL A 199 -6.02 8.65 -0.27
CA VAL A 199 -6.85 9.85 -0.41
C VAL A 199 -5.92 11.05 -0.51
N SER A 200 -5.87 11.65 -1.71
CA SER A 200 -5.00 12.80 -1.98
C SER A 200 -5.69 14.10 -1.64
N ASP A 201 -4.98 14.99 -0.97
CA ASP A 201 -5.32 16.40 -0.91
C ASP A 201 -4.18 17.18 -1.54
N LEU A 202 -4.42 17.72 -2.72
CA LEU A 202 -3.42 18.50 -3.45
C LEU A 202 -3.04 19.79 -2.72
N ALA A 203 -3.84 20.22 -1.74
CA ALA A 203 -3.59 21.40 -0.94
C ALA A 203 -2.79 21.12 0.34
N GLN A 204 -2.63 19.85 0.74
CA GLN A 204 -1.90 19.50 1.96
C GLN A 204 -0.55 18.84 1.65
N TRP A 205 0.46 19.37 2.31
CA TRP A 205 1.79 18.78 2.32
C TRP A 205 1.79 17.47 3.12
N TRP A 206 2.20 16.37 2.48
CA TRP A 206 2.26 15.06 3.11
C TRP A 206 3.49 14.27 2.68
N PHE A 207 4.13 13.57 3.60
CA PHE A 207 5.17 12.59 3.30
C PHE A 207 5.12 11.42 4.29
N GLY A 208 5.46 10.22 3.79
CA GLY A 208 5.67 9.05 4.64
C GLY A 208 7.02 9.13 5.36
N GLY A 209 7.01 8.99 6.68
CA GLY A 209 8.20 9.17 7.51
C GLY A 209 9.19 7.99 7.55
N GLY A 210 9.35 7.26 6.46
CA GLY A 210 10.34 6.20 6.37
C GLY A 210 11.77 6.71 6.20
N ASN A 211 12.75 6.04 6.83
CA ASN A 211 14.19 6.34 6.68
C ASN A 211 14.80 5.65 5.44
N HIS A 212 14.08 5.53 4.36
CA HIS A 212 14.56 4.95 3.11
C HIS A 212 14.74 6.03 2.04
N ASP A 213 15.59 5.75 1.06
CA ASP A 213 15.89 6.66 -0.05
C ASP A 213 14.78 6.65 -1.14
N ARG A 214 13.66 6.01 -0.88
CA ARG A 214 12.53 5.92 -1.81
C ARG A 214 11.51 7.00 -1.54
N ILE A 215 10.97 7.53 -2.63
CA ILE A 215 9.81 8.43 -2.66
C ILE A 215 8.70 7.76 -3.45
N ASP A 216 7.45 8.00 -3.06
CA ASP A 216 6.30 7.47 -3.78
C ASP A 216 5.86 8.42 -4.88
N ILE A 217 5.46 7.85 -6.01
CA ILE A 217 4.89 8.58 -7.14
C ILE A 217 3.48 8.04 -7.37
N ILE A 218 2.49 8.91 -7.21
CA ILE A 218 1.08 8.51 -7.29
C ILE A 218 0.46 9.16 -8.53
N PRO A 219 0.04 8.38 -9.54
CA PRO A 219 -0.66 8.90 -10.68
C PRO A 219 -2.11 9.28 -10.31
N GLU A 220 -2.60 10.35 -10.91
CA GLU A 220 -4.01 10.76 -10.76
C GLU A 220 -4.97 9.73 -11.40
N LYS A 221 -4.55 9.09 -12.49
CA LYS A 221 -5.29 8.04 -13.20
C LYS A 221 -4.39 6.85 -13.51
N ARG A 222 -4.98 5.67 -13.66
CA ARG A 222 -4.24 4.45 -14.08
C ARG A 222 -3.89 4.42 -15.56
N VAL A 223 -4.72 5.04 -16.40
CA VAL A 223 -4.59 5.04 -17.86
C VAL A 223 -4.81 6.46 -18.38
N TYR A 224 -3.97 6.88 -19.28
CA TYR A 224 -4.02 8.17 -19.97
C TYR A 224 -4.05 7.94 -21.49
N ALA A 225 -4.87 8.72 -22.19
CA ALA A 225 -4.87 8.73 -23.63
C ALA A 225 -3.77 9.67 -24.19
N PRO A 226 -3.26 9.42 -25.42
CA PRO A 226 -2.39 10.36 -26.10
C PRO A 226 -3.01 11.77 -26.16
N GLY A 227 -2.21 12.79 -25.90
CA GLY A 227 -2.64 14.19 -25.82
C GLY A 227 -3.14 14.65 -24.45
N GLU A 228 -3.48 13.73 -23.52
CA GLU A 228 -3.81 14.08 -22.14
C GLU A 228 -2.57 14.52 -21.36
N THR A 229 -2.79 15.23 -20.27
CA THR A 229 -1.73 15.55 -19.30
C THR A 229 -1.83 14.58 -18.14
N ALA A 230 -0.82 13.73 -17.98
CA ALA A 230 -0.66 12.87 -16.83
C ALA A 230 -0.09 13.67 -15.66
N ARG A 231 -0.77 13.63 -14.52
CA ARG A 231 -0.33 14.28 -13.28
C ARG A 231 0.05 13.23 -12.26
N PHE A 232 1.19 13.47 -11.61
CA PHE A 232 1.76 12.58 -10.61
C PHE A 232 2.06 13.38 -9.36
N GLN A 233 1.52 12.95 -8.23
CA GLN A 233 1.92 13.49 -6.94
C GLN A 233 3.20 12.79 -6.48
N VAL A 234 4.23 13.57 -6.18
CA VAL A 234 5.51 13.07 -5.67
C VAL A 234 5.53 13.22 -4.15
N ARG A 235 5.46 12.12 -3.44
CA ARG A 235 5.54 12.10 -1.99
C ARG A 235 6.98 12.19 -1.55
N MET A 236 7.42 13.37 -1.17
CA MET A 236 8.79 13.62 -0.75
C MET A 236 8.86 14.17 0.68
N PRO A 237 9.91 13.81 1.47
CA PRO A 237 10.09 14.32 2.83
C PRO A 237 10.76 15.70 2.85
N PHE A 238 10.64 16.48 1.78
CA PHE A 238 11.28 17.78 1.62
C PHE A 238 10.24 18.84 1.32
N ARG A 239 10.45 20.05 1.84
CA ARG A 239 9.60 21.20 1.50
C ARG A 239 9.86 21.70 0.08
N GLU A 240 11.10 21.62 -0.35
CA GLU A 240 11.53 22.00 -1.69
C GLU A 240 12.55 20.97 -2.20
N ALA A 241 12.44 20.60 -3.45
CA ALA A 241 13.38 19.72 -4.13
C ALA A 241 13.45 20.06 -5.61
N THR A 242 14.61 19.84 -6.22
CA THR A 242 14.75 19.79 -7.66
C THR A 242 14.59 18.34 -8.09
N ALA A 243 13.67 18.06 -8.99
CA ALA A 243 13.42 16.71 -9.47
C ALA A 243 13.81 16.56 -10.94
N LEU A 244 14.58 15.53 -11.24
CA LEU A 244 14.76 15.01 -12.58
C LEU A 244 13.68 13.96 -12.83
N VAL A 245 12.81 14.25 -13.77
CA VAL A 245 11.73 13.34 -14.21
C VAL A 245 12.15 12.71 -15.52
N ALA A 246 12.15 11.39 -15.58
CA ALA A 246 12.42 10.66 -16.81
C ALA A 246 11.22 9.83 -17.23
N VAL A 247 10.97 9.78 -18.53
CA VAL A 247 10.02 8.88 -19.19
C VAL A 247 10.84 7.83 -19.94
N GLU A 248 10.58 6.57 -19.67
CA GLU A 248 11.44 5.47 -20.06
C GLU A 248 10.65 4.34 -20.72
N ARG A 249 11.18 3.78 -21.78
CA ARG A 249 10.80 2.52 -22.42
C ARG A 249 11.91 2.09 -23.35
N GLU A 250 12.56 0.95 -23.08
CA GLU A 250 13.74 0.50 -23.84
C GLU A 250 14.90 1.52 -23.86
N GLY A 251 14.82 2.52 -22.98
CA GLY A 251 15.74 3.65 -22.86
C GLY A 251 15.00 4.91 -22.42
N ILE A 252 15.73 6.00 -22.23
CA ILE A 252 15.15 7.29 -21.85
C ILE A 252 14.54 7.94 -23.09
N ILE A 253 13.22 8.14 -23.08
CA ILE A 253 12.46 8.80 -24.15
C ILE A 253 12.52 10.32 -23.97
N ARG A 254 12.34 10.77 -22.69
CA ARG A 254 12.26 12.19 -22.36
C ARG A 254 12.74 12.43 -20.94
N THR A 255 13.38 13.56 -20.72
CA THR A 255 13.71 14.07 -19.38
C THR A 255 13.22 15.49 -19.22
N GLN A 256 12.87 15.86 -18.00
CA GLN A 256 12.62 17.24 -17.62
C GLN A 256 13.09 17.48 -16.18
N VAL A 257 13.56 18.68 -15.90
CA VAL A 257 13.89 19.12 -14.54
C VAL A 257 12.79 20.04 -14.07
N VAL A 258 12.24 19.76 -12.88
CA VAL A 258 11.16 20.54 -12.27
C VAL A 258 11.52 20.88 -10.82
N GLU A 259 11.07 22.03 -10.36
CA GLU A 259 11.10 22.37 -8.95
C GLU A 259 9.82 21.86 -8.29
N LEU A 260 9.96 21.05 -7.26
CA LEU A 260 8.86 20.52 -6.46
C LEU A 260 8.79 21.31 -5.15
N LYS A 261 7.57 21.74 -4.80
CA LYS A 261 7.27 22.38 -3.52
C LYS A 261 6.37 21.48 -2.72
N GLY A 262 6.54 21.45 -1.39
CA GLY A 262 5.76 20.56 -0.52
C GLY A 262 4.25 20.86 -0.49
N ASP A 263 3.87 22.09 -0.80
CA ASP A 263 2.45 22.50 -0.94
C ASP A 263 1.82 22.07 -2.28
N ASP A 264 2.62 21.86 -3.33
CA ASP A 264 2.20 21.29 -4.62
C ASP A 264 3.31 20.41 -5.21
N PRO A 265 3.55 19.21 -4.67
CA PRO A 265 4.58 18.32 -5.15
C PRO A 265 4.11 17.54 -6.39
N THR A 266 3.62 18.24 -7.41
CA THR A 266 3.02 17.63 -8.59
C THR A 266 3.92 17.75 -9.81
N VAL A 267 4.11 16.62 -10.50
CA VAL A 267 4.74 16.54 -11.83
C VAL A 267 3.66 16.38 -12.90
N SER A 268 3.74 17.16 -13.97
CA SER A 268 2.82 17.06 -15.09
C SER A 268 3.57 16.68 -16.38
N LEU A 269 3.08 15.65 -17.06
CA LEU A 269 3.64 15.15 -18.31
C LEU A 269 2.56 15.10 -19.40
N LYS A 270 2.82 15.70 -20.56
CA LYS A 270 1.94 15.54 -21.71
C LYS A 270 2.23 14.20 -22.36
N VAL A 271 1.20 13.35 -22.45
CA VAL A 271 1.29 12.01 -23.05
C VAL A 271 1.38 12.13 -24.57
N GLU A 272 2.38 11.51 -25.16
CA GLU A 272 2.63 11.52 -26.59
C GLU A 272 2.15 10.22 -27.25
N GLU A 273 1.81 10.28 -28.57
CA GLU A 273 1.27 9.12 -29.30
C GLU A 273 2.23 7.91 -29.31
N GLY A 274 3.55 8.16 -29.30
CA GLY A 274 4.58 7.12 -29.28
C GLY A 274 4.77 6.40 -27.95
N TRP A 275 4.00 6.73 -26.90
CA TRP A 275 4.17 6.16 -25.58
C TRP A 275 3.34 4.88 -25.31
N THR A 276 2.74 4.34 -26.36
CA THR A 276 1.95 3.12 -26.27
C THR A 276 2.81 1.85 -26.39
N PRO A 277 2.46 0.70 -25.75
CA PRO A 277 1.32 0.53 -24.84
C PRO A 277 1.58 1.06 -23.44
N ASN A 278 2.82 1.09 -22.95
CA ASN A 278 3.20 1.54 -21.61
C ASN A 278 4.53 2.31 -21.66
N VAL A 279 4.67 3.27 -20.74
CA VAL A 279 5.94 3.91 -20.39
C VAL A 279 6.12 3.88 -18.88
N TYR A 280 7.36 3.92 -18.43
CA TYR A 280 7.72 4.08 -17.02
C TYR A 280 8.04 5.55 -16.76
N VAL A 281 7.64 6.04 -15.61
CA VAL A 281 7.99 7.39 -15.15
C VAL A 281 8.80 7.25 -13.88
N SER A 282 10.04 7.74 -13.93
CA SER A 282 10.91 7.80 -12.77
C SER A 282 11.14 9.25 -12.34
N VAL A 283 11.26 9.48 -11.02
CA VAL A 283 11.51 10.79 -10.44
C VAL A 283 12.66 10.68 -9.46
N LEU A 284 13.73 11.41 -9.73
CA LEU A 284 14.85 11.59 -8.82
C LEU A 284 14.73 12.97 -8.17
N ALA A 285 14.35 13.01 -6.89
CA ALA A 285 14.23 14.26 -6.15
C ALA A 285 15.51 14.55 -5.37
N LEU A 286 16.11 15.69 -5.62
CA LEU A 286 17.30 16.18 -4.97
C LEU A 286 16.93 17.39 -4.12
N ARG A 287 17.26 17.34 -2.83
CA ARG A 287 17.19 18.52 -1.98
C ARG A 287 18.55 19.21 -1.91
N GLY A 288 18.54 20.52 -1.74
CA GLY A 288 19.74 21.26 -1.44
C GLY A 288 20.35 20.88 -0.07
N ARG A 289 21.61 21.21 0.11
CA ARG A 289 22.29 20.94 1.36
C ARG A 289 21.71 21.79 2.50
N LEU A 290 21.27 21.13 3.58
CA LEU A 290 20.80 21.81 4.77
C LEU A 290 21.98 22.42 5.53
N ARG A 291 21.85 23.69 5.90
CA ARG A 291 22.84 24.40 6.74
C ARG A 291 22.11 25.08 7.88
N ASP A 292 22.75 25.15 9.04
CA ASP A 292 22.27 26.00 10.13
C ASP A 292 22.25 27.46 9.67
N VAL A 293 21.19 28.19 10.01
CA VAL A 293 21.01 29.61 9.67
C VAL A 293 21.24 30.43 10.94
N PRO A 294 22.51 30.73 11.29
CA PRO A 294 22.79 31.60 12.41
C PRO A 294 22.36 33.06 12.07
N TRP A 295 21.97 33.82 13.08
CA TRP A 295 21.47 35.19 12.89
C TRP A 295 22.41 36.09 12.07
N TYR A 296 23.71 35.91 12.22
CA TYR A 296 24.72 36.70 11.48
C TYR A 296 24.80 36.35 9.99
N SER A 297 24.21 35.25 9.56
CA SER A 297 24.14 34.88 8.13
C SER A 297 23.32 35.87 7.31
N PHE A 298 22.52 36.72 7.99
CA PHE A 298 21.83 37.83 7.34
C PHE A 298 22.81 38.74 6.61
N PHE A 299 23.95 39.08 7.22
CA PHE A 299 24.97 39.93 6.61
C PHE A 299 25.73 39.25 5.47
N GLY A 300 25.67 37.93 5.36
CA GLY A 300 26.26 37.19 4.26
C GLY A 300 25.34 37.14 3.05
N TRP A 301 24.22 36.42 3.19
CA TRP A 301 23.28 36.16 2.08
C TRP A 301 21.85 36.65 2.34
N GLY A 302 21.46 36.84 3.61
CA GLY A 302 20.09 37.18 3.99
C GLY A 302 19.66 38.55 3.46
N TRP A 303 20.57 39.51 3.39
CA TRP A 303 20.28 40.84 2.86
C TRP A 303 19.90 40.84 1.36
N ARG A 304 20.38 39.84 0.60
CA ARG A 304 20.02 39.65 -0.82
C ARG A 304 18.68 38.95 -1.00
N HIS A 305 18.29 38.15 0.00
CA HIS A 305 17.03 37.36 -0.01
C HIS A 305 16.36 37.43 1.38
N PRO A 306 15.89 38.59 1.82
CA PRO A 306 15.44 38.78 3.20
C PRO A 306 14.26 37.92 3.59
N GLY A 307 13.29 37.71 2.70
CA GLY A 307 12.16 36.84 2.95
C GLY A 307 12.58 35.36 3.15
N ARG A 308 13.41 34.83 2.25
CA ARG A 308 13.94 33.45 2.37
C ARG A 308 14.81 33.29 3.62
N TRP A 309 15.59 34.30 3.98
CA TRP A 309 16.39 34.23 5.18
C TRP A 309 15.52 34.22 6.44
N TRP A 310 14.48 35.07 6.46
CA TRP A 310 13.55 35.17 7.57
C TRP A 310 12.80 33.85 7.77
N ASP A 311 12.29 33.25 6.70
CA ASP A 311 11.60 31.97 6.74
C ASP A 311 12.53 30.86 7.24
N ALA A 312 13.76 30.80 6.75
CA ALA A 312 14.74 29.83 7.15
C ALA A 312 15.19 29.99 8.61
N TRP A 313 15.28 31.24 9.10
CA TRP A 313 15.73 31.55 10.47
C TRP A 313 14.62 31.31 11.50
N TRP A 314 13.35 31.61 11.13
CA TRP A 314 12.20 31.53 12.03
C TRP A 314 11.60 30.11 12.11
N GLN A 315 11.81 29.27 11.12
CA GLN A 315 11.33 27.91 11.15
C GLN A 315 12.03 27.09 12.23
N ASP A 316 11.28 26.24 12.94
CA ASP A 316 11.80 25.39 14.05
C ASP A 316 13.00 24.52 13.63
N ASP A 317 13.08 24.18 12.35
CA ASP A 317 14.20 23.41 11.79
C ASP A 317 15.49 24.20 11.66
N ARG A 318 15.46 25.52 11.73
CA ARG A 318 16.60 26.43 11.54
C ARG A 318 17.55 26.04 10.42
N GLN A 319 17.01 25.45 9.38
CA GLN A 319 17.77 24.85 8.30
C GLN A 319 17.38 25.53 7.00
N TYR A 320 18.33 26.17 6.41
CA TYR A 320 18.19 26.80 5.11
C TYR A 320 18.75 25.87 4.03
N GLN A 321 17.96 25.67 2.98
CA GLN A 321 18.44 25.09 1.75
C GLN A 321 19.24 26.17 1.01
N ALA A 322 20.58 26.14 1.13
CA ALA A 322 21.41 27.02 0.34
C ALA A 322 21.13 26.72 -1.14
N PRO A 323 20.88 27.76 -1.98
CA PRO A 323 20.89 27.56 -3.40
C PRO A 323 22.27 27.02 -3.76
N THR A 324 22.36 25.76 -4.12
CA THR A 324 23.55 25.21 -4.78
C THR A 324 23.55 25.84 -6.15
N PRO A 325 24.67 26.48 -6.59
CA PRO A 325 24.81 26.78 -7.99
C PRO A 325 24.62 25.44 -8.71
N LEU A 326 23.66 25.38 -9.64
CA LEU A 326 23.59 24.31 -10.62
C LEU A 326 25.00 24.18 -11.19
N VAL A 327 25.65 23.07 -10.91
CA VAL A 327 26.86 22.72 -11.63
C VAL A 327 26.33 22.40 -13.03
N ASP A 328 26.57 23.27 -13.98
CA ASP A 328 26.35 22.97 -15.38
C ASP A 328 27.17 21.72 -15.69
N LEU A 329 26.45 20.61 -15.85
CA LEU A 329 27.00 19.34 -16.34
C LEU A 329 26.98 19.37 -17.87
#